data_defabe0c288ba208e60d3dd12b0f30f6
#
_entry.id   defabe0c288ba208e60d3dd12b0f30f6
#
_cell.length_a   1.000
_cell.length_b   1.000
_cell.length_c   1.000
_cell.angle_alpha   90.00
_cell.angle_beta   90.00
_cell.angle_gamma   90.00
#
_symmetry.space_group_name_H-M   'P 1'
#
loop_
_entity.id
_entity.type
_entity.pdbx_description
1 polymer ?
#
loop_
_entity_poly.entity_id
_entity_poly.type
_entity_poly.pdbx_seq_one_letter_code
_entity_poly.pdbx_strand_id
1 'polypeptide(L)'
;MSQKARPGGCYTKTALCELLGISRNGYYKHEESETEFGILVTSIVMYCRWVRSDNRLPKAGCRELLVLCREYFGDKFKIGRDRFYDVLRANVLMLRQKQYRPRTTDSRHHFHIYEDLLNTTPKFVARACGQMAVADITYVRYRDGFLYLSLLTDCYSRYIIGWCLSLTLETEGPLEALQMGLAFYRSHRIGTKELIHHSDRGIQYASFKYTDLLKANKIRISMTQCGDPLHNAMAERVNNTVKNEWPYAYEDLGYEDSVKAVGNAITMYNTARPHSALDMRTPLQVVTGIMSNPLLSPTEADLTQISLGGSSTPADGIPPSVFHR
;
A
#
# COMPACT_ATOMS: atom_id res chain seq x y z
N MET A 1 -38.15 -44.67 35.61
CA MET A 1 -39.08 -43.52 35.84
C MET A 1 -38.80 -42.50 34.76
N SER A 2 -39.72 -42.36 33.84
CA SER A 2 -39.63 -41.50 32.66
C SER A 2 -39.89 -40.05 33.06
N GLN A 3 -38.87 -39.18 33.00
CA GLN A 3 -39.10 -37.75 33.16
C GLN A 3 -39.70 -37.20 31.86
N LYS A 4 -40.98 -36.85 31.91
CA LYS A 4 -41.68 -36.15 30.84
C LYS A 4 -41.01 -34.79 30.58
N ALA A 5 -40.48 -34.59 29.39
CA ALA A 5 -40.02 -33.28 28.91
C ALA A 5 -41.20 -32.29 28.93
N ARG A 6 -41.01 -31.13 29.57
CA ARG A 6 -41.95 -30.00 29.50
C ARG A 6 -41.82 -29.32 28.12
N PRO A 7 -42.93 -29.05 27.42
CA PRO A 7 -42.83 -28.29 26.16
C PRO A 7 -42.41 -26.86 26.49
N GLY A 8 -41.30 -26.40 25.92
CA GLY A 8 -40.71 -25.08 26.12
C GLY A 8 -39.56 -24.99 27.13
N GLY A 9 -39.08 -26.13 27.69
CA GLY A 9 -37.99 -26.16 28.67
C GLY A 9 -36.63 -25.99 28.01
N CYS A 10 -35.92 -24.90 28.29
CA CYS A 10 -34.48 -24.80 28.03
C CYS A 10 -33.75 -25.95 28.75
N TYR A 11 -33.00 -26.75 28.02
CA TYR A 11 -32.11 -27.74 28.62
C TYR A 11 -31.06 -27.03 29.49
N THR A 12 -30.78 -27.60 30.67
CA THR A 12 -29.71 -27.09 31.48
C THR A 12 -28.34 -27.34 30.79
N LYS A 13 -27.38 -26.46 30.99
CA LYS A 13 -26.00 -26.64 30.46
C LYS A 13 -25.43 -28.04 30.81
N THR A 14 -25.78 -28.57 31.98
CA THR A 14 -25.37 -29.90 32.43
C THR A 14 -25.98 -30.98 31.56
N ALA A 15 -27.28 -30.96 31.30
CA ALA A 15 -27.98 -31.92 30.46
C ALA A 15 -27.48 -31.87 29.00
N LEU A 16 -27.14 -30.68 28.47
CA LEU A 16 -26.56 -30.53 27.15
C LEU A 16 -25.12 -31.13 27.09
N CYS A 17 -24.30 -30.90 28.11
CA CYS A 17 -22.97 -31.49 28.19
C CYS A 17 -23.02 -33.03 28.22
N GLU A 18 -23.93 -33.60 28.99
CA GLU A 18 -24.14 -35.06 29.06
C GLU A 18 -24.61 -35.60 27.70
N LEU A 19 -25.54 -34.92 27.04
CA LEU A 19 -26.07 -35.33 25.74
C LEU A 19 -24.98 -35.34 24.66
N LEU A 20 -24.09 -34.33 24.68
CA LEU A 20 -23.00 -34.15 23.70
C LEU A 20 -21.72 -34.91 24.07
N GLY A 21 -21.65 -35.58 25.21
CA GLY A 21 -20.48 -36.33 25.67
C GLY A 21 -19.28 -35.44 25.99
N ILE A 22 -19.52 -34.16 26.37
CA ILE A 22 -18.48 -33.21 26.73
C ILE A 22 -18.48 -32.88 28.22
N SER A 23 -17.32 -32.62 28.80
CA SER A 23 -17.26 -32.19 30.20
C SER A 23 -17.78 -30.75 30.37
N ARG A 24 -18.41 -30.44 31.52
CA ARG A 24 -18.80 -29.06 31.86
C ARG A 24 -17.60 -28.11 31.82
N ASN A 25 -16.44 -28.54 32.29
CA ASN A 25 -15.21 -27.74 32.26
C ASN A 25 -14.77 -27.48 30.79
N GLY A 26 -14.87 -28.47 29.92
CA GLY A 26 -14.63 -28.31 28.47
C GLY A 26 -15.59 -27.31 27.81
N TYR A 27 -16.88 -27.35 28.18
CA TYR A 27 -17.86 -26.38 27.72
C TYR A 27 -17.52 -24.94 28.11
N TYR A 28 -17.21 -24.68 29.40
CA TYR A 28 -16.88 -23.33 29.86
C TYR A 28 -15.55 -22.83 29.29
N LYS A 29 -14.54 -23.69 29.16
CA LYS A 29 -13.29 -23.33 28.46
C LYS A 29 -13.52 -22.97 27.00
N HIS A 30 -14.43 -23.64 26.34
CA HIS A 30 -14.80 -23.31 24.95
C HIS A 30 -15.55 -21.96 24.89
N GLU A 31 -16.55 -21.75 25.77
CA GLU A 31 -17.31 -20.48 25.85
C GLU A 31 -16.37 -19.28 26.14
N GLU A 32 -15.39 -19.44 27.03
CA GLU A 32 -14.39 -18.44 27.33
C GLU A 32 -13.47 -18.19 26.12
N SER A 33 -12.96 -19.24 25.47
CA SER A 33 -12.13 -19.15 24.28
C SER A 33 -12.86 -18.50 23.09
N GLU A 34 -14.15 -18.79 22.89
CA GLU A 34 -14.96 -18.15 21.85
C GLU A 34 -15.18 -16.66 22.15
N THR A 35 -15.35 -16.29 23.41
CA THR A 35 -15.48 -14.90 23.84
C THR A 35 -14.18 -14.13 23.61
N GLU A 36 -13.04 -14.68 24.03
CA GLU A 36 -11.73 -14.09 23.78
C GLU A 36 -11.44 -13.94 22.27
N PHE A 37 -11.78 -14.96 21.50
CA PHE A 37 -11.65 -14.92 20.06
C PHE A 37 -12.54 -13.85 19.44
N GLY A 38 -13.79 -13.69 19.89
CA GLY A 38 -14.70 -12.63 19.45
C GLY A 38 -14.15 -11.23 19.71
N ILE A 39 -13.56 -11.01 20.88
CA ILE A 39 -12.89 -9.75 21.24
C ILE A 39 -11.70 -9.49 20.31
N LEU A 40 -10.86 -10.50 20.06
CA LEU A 40 -9.72 -10.38 19.15
C LEU A 40 -10.17 -10.06 17.71
N VAL A 41 -11.19 -10.75 17.20
CA VAL A 41 -11.76 -10.48 15.86
C VAL A 41 -12.27 -9.05 15.75
N THR A 42 -13.00 -8.59 16.76
CA THR A 42 -13.50 -7.20 16.80
C THR A 42 -12.34 -6.21 16.75
N SER A 43 -11.32 -6.40 17.54
CA SER A 43 -10.13 -5.54 17.57
C SER A 43 -9.40 -5.54 16.22
N ILE A 44 -9.26 -6.72 15.59
CA ILE A 44 -8.66 -6.84 14.25
C ILE A 44 -9.47 -6.08 13.21
N VAL A 45 -10.79 -6.23 13.20
CA VAL A 45 -11.67 -5.53 12.24
C VAL A 45 -11.58 -4.02 12.42
N MET A 46 -11.59 -3.54 13.66
CA MET A 46 -11.44 -2.12 13.99
C MET A 46 -10.08 -1.59 13.52
N TYR A 47 -9.00 -2.29 13.81
CA TYR A 47 -7.67 -1.93 13.34
C TYR A 47 -7.58 -1.91 11.81
N CYS A 48 -8.11 -2.92 11.12
CA CYS A 48 -8.14 -2.97 9.65
C CYS A 48 -8.92 -1.79 9.05
N ARG A 49 -10.05 -1.40 9.65
CA ARG A 49 -10.83 -0.22 9.22
C ARG A 49 -10.03 1.07 9.46
N TRP A 50 -9.37 1.19 10.60
CA TRP A 50 -8.52 2.32 10.91
C TRP A 50 -7.33 2.43 9.95
N VAL A 51 -6.65 1.31 9.64
CA VAL A 51 -5.58 1.27 8.62
C VAL A 51 -6.11 1.73 7.26
N ARG A 52 -7.34 1.37 6.91
CA ARG A 52 -7.96 1.76 5.65
C ARG A 52 -8.68 3.10 5.66
N SER A 53 -8.52 3.92 6.69
CA SER A 53 -9.04 5.28 6.66
C SER A 53 -8.36 6.13 5.57
N ASP A 54 -9.05 7.17 5.10
CA ASP A 54 -8.67 7.94 3.91
C ASP A 54 -7.24 8.50 3.94
N ASN A 55 -6.77 8.90 5.10
CA ASN A 55 -5.44 9.48 5.26
C ASN A 55 -4.32 8.46 5.49
N ARG A 56 -4.61 7.15 5.43
CA ARG A 56 -3.64 6.07 5.68
C ARG A 56 -3.48 5.19 4.44
N LEU A 57 -3.93 3.95 4.52
CA LEU A 57 -3.81 2.95 3.44
C LEU A 57 -5.20 2.48 2.98
N PRO A 58 -6.03 3.34 2.34
CA PRO A 58 -7.44 3.07 2.09
C PRO A 58 -7.69 1.81 1.25
N LYS A 59 -6.70 1.37 0.50
CA LYS A 59 -6.78 0.14 -0.31
C LYS A 59 -5.69 -0.88 0.02
N ALA A 60 -5.26 -0.92 1.28
CA ALA A 60 -4.37 -1.99 1.75
C ALA A 60 -4.98 -3.37 1.46
N GLY A 61 -4.23 -4.24 0.80
CA GLY A 61 -4.64 -5.60 0.48
C GLY A 61 -4.62 -6.53 1.70
N CYS A 62 -5.19 -7.73 1.55
CA CYS A 62 -5.26 -8.69 2.67
C CYS A 62 -3.88 -9.10 3.20
N ARG A 63 -2.85 -9.20 2.32
CA ARG A 63 -1.48 -9.52 2.75
C ARG A 63 -0.85 -8.40 3.56
N GLU A 64 -1.05 -7.16 3.13
CA GLU A 64 -0.58 -5.96 3.82
C GLU A 64 -1.24 -5.85 5.19
N LEU A 65 -2.57 -5.98 5.26
CA LEU A 65 -3.30 -5.98 6.53
C LEU A 65 -2.85 -7.09 7.47
N LEU A 66 -2.55 -8.29 6.96
CA LEU A 66 -2.05 -9.40 7.77
C LEU A 66 -0.71 -9.06 8.44
N VAL A 67 0.21 -8.46 7.69
CA VAL A 67 1.53 -8.05 8.22
C VAL A 67 1.36 -6.97 9.28
N LEU A 68 0.57 -5.94 8.97
CA LEU A 68 0.31 -4.83 9.89
C LEU A 68 -0.40 -5.30 11.18
N CYS A 69 -1.37 -6.22 11.07
CA CYS A 69 -2.00 -6.81 12.26
C CYS A 69 -1.01 -7.62 13.11
N ARG A 70 -0.12 -8.40 12.49
CA ARG A 70 0.92 -9.14 13.21
C ARG A 70 1.88 -8.21 13.94
N GLU A 71 2.29 -7.13 13.29
CA GLU A 71 3.16 -6.13 13.88
C GLU A 71 2.47 -5.42 15.06
N TYR A 72 1.22 -4.98 14.88
CA TYR A 72 0.47 -4.23 15.90
C TYR A 72 0.06 -5.08 17.11
N PHE A 73 -0.50 -6.28 16.89
CA PHE A 73 -1.00 -7.14 17.98
C PHE A 73 0.09 -8.02 18.59
N GLY A 74 1.22 -8.23 17.90
CA GLY A 74 2.33 -9.07 18.37
C GLY A 74 1.85 -10.46 18.79
N ASP A 75 2.25 -10.92 19.98
CA ASP A 75 1.90 -12.24 20.54
C ASP A 75 0.40 -12.46 20.77
N LYS A 76 -0.40 -11.39 20.78
CA LYS A 76 -1.87 -11.47 20.88
C LYS A 76 -2.51 -11.90 19.57
N PHE A 77 -1.81 -11.79 18.42
CA PHE A 77 -2.33 -12.20 17.11
C PHE A 77 -2.21 -13.71 16.93
N LYS A 78 -3.13 -14.47 17.54
CA LYS A 78 -3.12 -15.94 17.56
C LYS A 78 -3.94 -16.58 16.42
N ILE A 79 -4.08 -15.91 15.26
CA ILE A 79 -4.82 -16.47 14.12
C ILE A 79 -3.91 -16.69 12.91
N GLY A 80 -4.17 -17.78 12.19
CA GLY A 80 -3.48 -18.09 10.94
C GLY A 80 -4.00 -17.23 9.77
N ARG A 81 -3.25 -17.25 8.66
CA ARG A 81 -3.56 -16.49 7.44
C ARG A 81 -4.98 -16.76 6.92
N ASP A 82 -5.37 -18.01 6.82
CA ASP A 82 -6.63 -18.38 6.17
C ASP A 82 -7.82 -17.95 7.04
N ARG A 83 -7.75 -18.17 8.35
CA ARG A 83 -8.76 -17.69 9.30
C ARG A 83 -8.84 -16.15 9.34
N PHE A 84 -7.70 -15.46 9.20
CA PHE A 84 -7.68 -14.00 9.05
C PHE A 84 -8.43 -13.55 7.78
N TYR A 85 -8.24 -14.24 6.66
CA TYR A 85 -8.96 -13.92 5.42
C TYR A 85 -10.46 -14.19 5.53
N ASP A 86 -10.86 -15.22 6.28
CA ASP A 86 -12.27 -15.48 6.57
C ASP A 86 -12.88 -14.34 7.42
N VAL A 87 -12.13 -13.84 8.42
CA VAL A 87 -12.54 -12.65 9.21
C VAL A 87 -12.74 -11.43 8.29
N LEU A 88 -11.80 -11.16 7.38
CA LEU A 88 -11.92 -10.05 6.43
C LEU A 88 -13.12 -10.23 5.49
N ARG A 89 -13.38 -11.45 5.02
CA ARG A 89 -14.49 -11.78 4.13
C ARG A 89 -15.84 -11.60 4.83
N ALA A 90 -15.96 -12.12 6.06
CA ALA A 90 -17.17 -12.01 6.87
C ALA A 90 -17.51 -10.55 7.22
N ASN A 91 -16.51 -9.68 7.32
CA ASN A 91 -16.68 -8.25 7.65
C ASN A 91 -16.67 -7.32 6.43
N VAL A 92 -16.83 -7.86 5.21
CA VAL A 92 -16.87 -7.11 3.94
C VAL A 92 -15.60 -6.25 3.73
N LEU A 93 -14.46 -6.74 4.18
CA LEU A 93 -13.16 -6.07 4.04
C LEU A 93 -12.33 -6.60 2.86
N MET A 94 -12.92 -7.40 1.95
CA MET A 94 -12.25 -7.82 0.72
C MET A 94 -12.34 -6.72 -0.34
N LEU A 95 -11.19 -6.38 -0.96
CA LEU A 95 -11.16 -5.41 -2.05
C LEU A 95 -11.57 -6.06 -3.36
N ARG A 96 -12.37 -5.34 -4.16
CA ARG A 96 -12.70 -5.74 -5.54
C ARG A 96 -11.50 -5.45 -6.44
N GLN A 97 -11.13 -6.39 -7.32
CA GLN A 97 -10.13 -6.15 -8.34
C GLN A 97 -10.66 -5.17 -9.38
N LYS A 98 -9.88 -4.13 -9.71
CA LYS A 98 -10.17 -3.25 -10.85
C LYS A 98 -9.67 -3.89 -12.14
N GLN A 99 -10.47 -3.79 -13.22
CA GLN A 99 -10.02 -4.15 -14.55
C GLN A 99 -9.03 -3.08 -15.06
N TYR A 100 -7.92 -3.56 -15.61
CA TYR A 100 -6.88 -2.72 -16.22
C TYR A 100 -7.32 -2.26 -17.62
N ARG A 101 -7.07 -0.98 -17.93
CA ARG A 101 -7.21 -0.41 -19.29
C ARG A 101 -5.86 0.14 -19.73
N PRO A 102 -5.26 -0.36 -20.82
CA PRO A 102 -3.97 0.13 -21.31
C PRO A 102 -4.08 1.55 -21.86
N ARG A 103 -3.00 2.31 -21.75
CA ARG A 103 -2.84 3.65 -22.36
C ARG A 103 -1.56 3.69 -23.19
N THR A 104 -1.57 4.49 -24.27
CA THR A 104 -0.44 4.71 -25.18
C THR A 104 0.16 6.10 -24.94
N THR A 105 1.49 6.20 -24.90
CA THR A 105 2.26 7.43 -24.80
C THR A 105 2.73 7.86 -26.20
N ASP A 106 2.66 9.15 -26.55
CA ASP A 106 3.24 9.68 -27.80
C ASP A 106 4.72 10.05 -27.56
N SER A 107 5.63 9.42 -28.31
CA SER A 107 7.09 9.57 -28.18
C SER A 107 7.75 10.08 -29.45
N ARG A 108 7.03 10.82 -30.30
CA ARG A 108 7.54 11.37 -31.58
C ARG A 108 8.15 12.75 -31.34
N HIS A 109 9.47 12.82 -31.13
CA HIS A 109 10.23 14.07 -31.02
C HIS A 109 11.63 13.94 -31.64
N HIS A 110 12.32 15.06 -31.85
CA HIS A 110 13.67 15.13 -32.47
C HIS A 110 14.84 15.11 -31.48
N PHE A 111 14.59 14.94 -30.18
CA PHE A 111 15.66 14.86 -29.19
C PHE A 111 16.40 13.52 -29.27
N HIS A 112 17.65 13.53 -28.81
CA HIS A 112 18.47 12.32 -28.73
C HIS A 112 17.86 11.30 -27.77
N ILE A 113 17.71 10.04 -28.24
CA ILE A 113 17.22 8.91 -27.48
C ILE A 113 18.44 8.15 -26.97
N TYR A 114 18.55 8.01 -25.66
CA TYR A 114 19.63 7.30 -25.00
C TYR A 114 19.41 5.79 -25.02
N GLU A 115 20.49 5.02 -24.93
CA GLU A 115 20.46 3.56 -24.93
C GLU A 115 19.71 3.00 -23.70
N ASP A 116 19.02 1.88 -23.87
CA ASP A 116 18.37 1.15 -22.77
C ASP A 116 19.41 0.34 -22.00
N LEU A 117 19.84 0.87 -20.85
CA LEU A 117 20.79 0.22 -19.95
C LEU A 117 20.12 -0.76 -18.97
N LEU A 118 18.79 -0.80 -18.94
CA LEU A 118 18.02 -1.65 -18.03
C LEU A 118 17.80 -3.03 -18.63
N ASN A 119 17.40 -3.08 -19.90
CA ASN A 119 17.00 -4.32 -20.56
C ASN A 119 18.14 -4.96 -21.38
N THR A 120 19.35 -4.82 -20.89
CA THR A 120 20.56 -5.49 -21.42
C THR A 120 20.53 -7.00 -21.16
N THR A 121 21.44 -7.73 -21.80
CA THR A 121 21.64 -9.16 -21.51
C THR A 121 23.05 -9.35 -20.91
N PRO A 122 23.17 -9.69 -19.62
CA PRO A 122 22.10 -9.95 -18.62
C PRO A 122 21.37 -8.67 -18.19
N LYS A 123 20.10 -8.80 -17.80
CA LYS A 123 19.28 -7.68 -17.34
C LYS A 123 19.88 -7.03 -16.11
N PHE A 124 19.93 -5.69 -16.09
CA PHE A 124 20.42 -4.95 -14.93
C PHE A 124 19.44 -5.07 -13.75
N VAL A 125 19.96 -5.38 -12.57
CA VAL A 125 19.20 -5.47 -11.32
C VAL A 125 19.93 -4.64 -10.26
N ALA A 126 19.25 -3.61 -9.73
CA ALA A 126 19.78 -2.82 -8.62
C ALA A 126 19.90 -3.68 -7.34
N ARG A 127 21.05 -3.65 -6.70
CA ARG A 127 21.38 -4.38 -5.46
C ARG A 127 21.55 -3.48 -4.25
N ALA A 128 21.52 -2.16 -4.46
CA ALA A 128 21.62 -1.15 -3.42
C ALA A 128 20.89 0.12 -3.85
N CYS A 129 20.50 0.96 -2.89
CA CYS A 129 20.00 2.30 -3.15
C CYS A 129 21.03 3.13 -3.92
N GLY A 130 20.57 3.99 -4.82
CA GLY A 130 21.45 4.88 -5.61
C GLY A 130 22.11 4.22 -6.83
N GLN A 131 21.80 2.95 -7.14
CA GLN A 131 22.30 2.31 -8.36
C GLN A 131 21.38 2.55 -9.56
N MET A 132 20.09 2.66 -9.33
CA MET A 132 19.10 2.90 -10.38
C MET A 132 17.88 3.62 -9.83
N ALA A 133 17.42 4.62 -10.57
CA ALA A 133 16.14 5.28 -10.36
C ALA A 133 15.32 5.26 -11.65
N VAL A 134 14.02 5.05 -11.53
CA VAL A 134 13.06 5.13 -12.64
C VAL A 134 12.18 6.35 -12.50
N ALA A 135 11.97 7.04 -13.62
CA ALA A 135 11.12 8.22 -13.70
C ALA A 135 9.96 7.98 -14.65
N ASP A 136 8.79 8.49 -14.29
CA ASP A 136 7.59 8.45 -15.13
C ASP A 136 6.62 9.56 -14.73
N ILE A 137 5.77 9.99 -15.68
CA ILE A 137 4.70 10.96 -15.46
C ILE A 137 3.37 10.27 -15.58
N THR A 138 2.51 10.46 -14.58
CA THR A 138 1.14 9.96 -14.63
C THR A 138 0.12 11.09 -14.57
N TYR A 139 -1.01 10.87 -15.24
CA TYR A 139 -2.12 11.81 -15.28
C TYR A 139 -3.04 11.57 -14.09
N VAL A 140 -3.32 12.60 -13.33
CA VAL A 140 -4.27 12.61 -12.21
C VAL A 140 -5.47 13.46 -12.63
N ARG A 141 -6.67 12.92 -12.54
CA ARG A 141 -7.88 13.63 -12.94
C ARG A 141 -8.13 14.83 -12.01
N TYR A 142 -8.41 15.99 -12.58
CA TYR A 142 -8.60 17.25 -11.85
C TYR A 142 -9.59 18.14 -12.60
N ARG A 143 -10.71 18.44 -11.99
CA ARG A 143 -11.79 19.22 -12.64
C ARG A 143 -12.08 18.70 -14.06
N ASP A 144 -12.15 19.57 -15.04
CA ASP A 144 -12.39 19.21 -16.46
C ASP A 144 -11.13 18.76 -17.21
N GLY A 145 -9.99 18.60 -16.51
CA GLY A 145 -8.69 18.25 -17.13
C GLY A 145 -7.86 17.30 -16.30
N PHE A 146 -6.56 17.53 -16.28
CA PHE A 146 -5.59 16.68 -15.58
C PHE A 146 -4.52 17.52 -14.89
N LEU A 147 -4.03 16.99 -13.76
CA LEU A 147 -2.72 17.32 -13.20
C LEU A 147 -1.71 16.27 -13.65
N TYR A 148 -0.46 16.65 -13.68
CA TYR A 148 0.65 15.80 -14.13
C TYR A 148 1.55 15.51 -12.94
N LEU A 149 1.54 14.27 -12.48
CA LEU A 149 2.36 13.81 -11.37
C LEU A 149 3.63 13.16 -11.90
N SER A 150 4.75 13.83 -11.73
CA SER A 150 6.09 13.31 -12.02
C SER A 150 6.62 12.57 -10.79
N LEU A 151 7.01 11.31 -10.94
CA LEU A 151 7.59 10.50 -9.87
C LEU A 151 8.99 10.05 -10.24
N LEU A 152 9.90 10.08 -9.28
CA LEU A 152 11.24 9.46 -9.35
C LEU A 152 11.36 8.44 -8.22
N THR A 153 11.60 7.19 -8.56
CA THR A 153 11.61 6.06 -7.61
C THR A 153 12.94 5.33 -7.64
N ASP A 154 13.55 5.13 -6.49
CA ASP A 154 14.74 4.27 -6.36
C ASP A 154 14.33 2.80 -6.56
N CYS A 155 15.03 2.12 -7.47
CA CYS A 155 14.64 0.77 -7.89
C CYS A 155 14.89 -0.31 -6.85
N TYR A 156 15.88 -0.13 -5.98
CA TYR A 156 16.18 -1.11 -4.95
C TYR A 156 15.18 -1.03 -3.78
N SER A 157 15.05 0.17 -3.21
CA SER A 157 14.21 0.40 -2.04
C SER A 157 12.73 0.59 -2.35
N ARG A 158 12.37 0.84 -3.62
CA ARG A 158 11.02 1.27 -4.05
C ARG A 158 10.60 2.62 -3.46
N TYR A 159 11.50 3.34 -2.81
CA TYR A 159 11.23 4.65 -2.23
C TYR A 159 11.01 5.69 -3.33
N ILE A 160 9.92 6.43 -3.26
CA ILE A 160 9.70 7.60 -4.12
C ILE A 160 10.58 8.71 -3.56
N ILE A 161 11.73 8.93 -4.21
CA ILE A 161 12.78 9.85 -3.78
C ILE A 161 12.53 11.29 -4.21
N GLY A 162 11.67 11.49 -5.20
CA GLY A 162 11.30 12.80 -5.69
C GLY A 162 9.97 12.77 -6.41
N TRP A 163 9.23 13.86 -6.33
CA TRP A 163 7.95 14.03 -7.00
C TRP A 163 7.59 15.49 -7.20
N CYS A 164 6.75 15.76 -8.20
CA CYS A 164 6.15 17.05 -8.43
C CYS A 164 4.76 16.88 -9.05
N LEU A 165 3.79 17.64 -8.57
CA LEU A 165 2.45 17.71 -9.16
C LEU A 165 2.31 19.05 -9.89
N SER A 166 2.09 19.01 -11.20
CA SER A 166 2.08 20.20 -12.06
C SER A 166 0.73 20.37 -12.77
N LEU A 167 0.38 21.63 -13.08
CA LEU A 167 -0.77 21.95 -13.93
C LEU A 167 -0.49 21.74 -15.43
N THR A 168 0.79 21.73 -15.81
CA THR A 168 1.23 21.60 -17.20
C THR A 168 2.14 20.38 -17.36
N LEU A 169 2.19 19.83 -18.58
CA LEU A 169 3.05 18.70 -18.94
C LEU A 169 4.43 19.20 -19.49
N GLU A 170 5.02 20.14 -18.79
CA GLU A 170 6.31 20.71 -19.15
C GLU A 170 7.48 20.00 -18.43
N THR A 171 8.72 20.33 -18.80
CA THR A 171 9.94 19.70 -18.24
C THR A 171 10.18 20.10 -16.78
N GLU A 172 9.61 21.19 -16.32
CA GLU A 172 9.78 21.76 -14.99
C GLU A 172 9.36 20.77 -13.89
N GLY A 173 8.21 20.11 -14.04
CA GLY A 173 7.75 19.10 -13.08
C GLY A 173 8.72 17.93 -12.88
N PRO A 174 9.14 17.23 -13.95
CA PRO A 174 10.21 16.23 -13.86
C PRO A 174 11.53 16.76 -13.29
N LEU A 175 11.92 18.00 -13.61
CA LEU A 175 13.14 18.63 -13.06
C LEU A 175 13.06 18.80 -11.55
N GLU A 176 11.95 19.31 -11.03
CA GLU A 176 11.72 19.43 -9.58
C GLU A 176 11.79 18.06 -8.90
N ALA A 177 11.13 17.04 -9.47
CA ALA A 177 11.20 15.68 -8.97
C ALA A 177 12.65 15.14 -8.94
N LEU A 178 13.43 15.41 -10.00
CA LEU A 178 14.84 15.01 -10.07
C LEU A 178 15.68 15.73 -9.01
N GLN A 179 15.53 17.03 -8.84
CA GLN A 179 16.24 17.82 -7.84
C GLN A 179 15.95 17.34 -6.43
N MET A 180 14.67 17.04 -6.11
CA MET A 180 14.24 16.45 -4.84
C MET A 180 14.92 15.08 -4.63
N GLY A 181 14.94 14.21 -5.64
CA GLY A 181 15.59 12.89 -5.56
C GLY A 181 17.11 12.99 -5.34
N LEU A 182 17.78 13.93 -6.00
CA LEU A 182 19.21 14.19 -5.77
C LEU A 182 19.48 14.72 -4.36
N ALA A 183 18.60 15.57 -3.84
CA ALA A 183 18.66 16.05 -2.46
C ALA A 183 18.46 14.91 -1.46
N PHE A 184 17.51 14.00 -1.73
CA PHE A 184 17.29 12.80 -0.94
C PHE A 184 18.55 11.93 -0.84
N TYR A 185 19.17 11.58 -1.96
CA TYR A 185 20.40 10.77 -1.96
C TYR A 185 21.53 11.45 -1.18
N ARG A 186 21.69 12.78 -1.33
CA ARG A 186 22.71 13.53 -0.57
C ARG A 186 22.43 13.52 0.94
N SER A 187 21.20 13.76 1.36
CA SER A 187 20.83 13.80 2.79
C SER A 187 21.01 12.45 3.48
N HIS A 188 20.78 11.36 2.75
CA HIS A 188 20.95 9.98 3.23
C HIS A 188 22.37 9.43 3.00
N ARG A 189 23.30 10.25 2.49
CA ARG A 189 24.70 9.86 2.18
C ARG A 189 24.78 8.66 1.23
N ILE A 190 23.82 8.53 0.33
CA ILE A 190 23.78 7.49 -0.70
C ILE A 190 24.58 7.98 -1.92
N GLY A 191 25.58 7.21 -2.32
CA GLY A 191 26.41 7.54 -3.49
C GLY A 191 25.64 7.38 -4.79
N THR A 192 25.79 8.36 -5.71
CA THR A 192 25.11 8.39 -7.02
C THR A 192 26.07 8.27 -8.21
N LYS A 193 27.34 7.94 -7.96
CA LYS A 193 28.38 7.89 -9.00
C LYS A 193 28.06 6.90 -10.14
N GLU A 194 27.40 5.79 -9.81
CA GLU A 194 27.02 4.74 -10.76
C GLU A 194 25.50 4.75 -11.02
N LEU A 195 24.81 5.80 -10.61
CA LEU A 195 23.35 5.88 -10.76
C LEU A 195 22.95 5.85 -12.23
N ILE A 196 22.06 4.93 -12.58
CA ILE A 196 21.35 4.90 -13.84
C ILE A 196 19.99 5.54 -13.63
N HIS A 197 19.72 6.61 -14.37
CA HIS A 197 18.39 7.20 -14.47
C HIS A 197 17.69 6.62 -15.68
N HIS A 198 16.59 5.90 -15.48
CA HIS A 198 15.81 5.29 -16.54
C HIS A 198 14.42 5.93 -16.66
N SER A 199 14.00 6.26 -17.87
CA SER A 199 12.70 6.85 -18.17
C SER A 199 12.13 6.29 -19.49
N ASP A 200 10.89 6.65 -19.79
CA ASP A 200 10.38 6.53 -21.14
C ASP A 200 11.03 7.57 -22.07
N ARG A 201 10.60 7.60 -23.35
CA ARG A 201 11.08 8.55 -24.36
C ARG A 201 10.26 9.85 -24.35
N GLY A 202 9.64 10.22 -23.26
CA GLY A 202 8.89 11.47 -23.18
C GLY A 202 9.79 12.68 -23.46
N ILE A 203 9.24 13.67 -24.19
CA ILE A 203 9.95 14.89 -24.55
C ILE A 203 10.56 15.60 -23.32
N GLN A 204 9.90 15.49 -22.18
CA GLN A 204 10.32 16.07 -20.91
C GLN A 204 11.68 15.51 -20.46
N TYR A 205 11.85 14.18 -20.55
CA TYR A 205 13.07 13.47 -20.15
C TYR A 205 14.20 13.60 -21.18
N ALA A 206 13.85 13.77 -22.46
CA ALA A 206 14.81 13.95 -23.54
C ALA A 206 15.29 15.40 -23.69
N SER A 207 14.65 16.36 -23.03
CA SER A 207 14.97 17.79 -23.11
C SER A 207 16.40 18.07 -22.64
N PHE A 208 17.05 19.10 -23.21
CA PHE A 208 18.39 19.51 -22.81
C PHE A 208 18.45 19.89 -21.32
N LYS A 209 17.47 20.66 -20.82
CA LYS A 209 17.40 21.04 -19.40
C LYS A 209 17.50 19.82 -18.47
N TYR A 210 16.76 18.74 -18.79
CA TYR A 210 16.72 17.55 -17.97
C TYR A 210 18.01 16.73 -18.08
N THR A 211 18.46 16.46 -19.31
CA THR A 211 19.65 15.66 -19.58
C THR A 211 20.93 16.34 -19.11
N ASP A 212 21.02 17.66 -19.18
CA ASP A 212 22.17 18.41 -18.69
C ASP A 212 22.29 18.37 -17.16
N LEU A 213 21.17 18.39 -16.44
CA LEU A 213 21.17 18.19 -14.99
C LEU A 213 21.66 16.78 -14.61
N LEU A 214 21.26 15.74 -15.35
CA LEU A 214 21.76 14.38 -15.15
C LEU A 214 23.26 14.28 -15.41
N LYS A 215 23.74 14.85 -16.53
CA LYS A 215 25.19 14.88 -16.91
C LYS A 215 26.02 15.64 -15.89
N ALA A 216 25.54 16.80 -15.43
CA ALA A 216 26.22 17.61 -14.40
C ALA A 216 26.42 16.84 -13.09
N ASN A 217 25.46 15.92 -12.76
CA ASN A 217 25.58 15.03 -11.61
C ASN A 217 26.28 13.69 -11.94
N LYS A 218 26.83 13.51 -13.15
CA LYS A 218 27.50 12.29 -13.61
C LYS A 218 26.62 11.04 -13.56
N ILE A 219 25.33 11.22 -13.82
CA ILE A 219 24.33 10.16 -13.83
C ILE A 219 24.22 9.59 -15.24
N ARG A 220 24.20 8.27 -15.36
CA ARG A 220 24.03 7.58 -16.64
C ARG A 220 22.56 7.65 -17.06
N ILE A 221 22.32 8.06 -18.30
CA ILE A 221 20.95 8.20 -18.84
C ILE A 221 20.58 6.93 -19.57
N SER A 222 19.40 6.43 -19.31
CA SER A 222 18.79 5.26 -19.97
C SER A 222 17.36 5.56 -20.37
N MET A 223 16.97 5.14 -21.57
CA MET A 223 15.58 5.30 -22.07
C MET A 223 15.08 4.00 -22.67
N THR A 224 13.78 3.75 -22.55
CA THR A 224 13.14 2.58 -23.19
C THR A 224 13.39 2.58 -24.70
N GLN A 225 13.68 1.42 -25.31
CA GLN A 225 13.94 1.33 -26.77
C GLN A 225 12.67 1.21 -27.62
N CYS A 226 11.60 0.68 -27.04
CA CYS A 226 10.29 0.54 -27.68
C CYS A 226 9.19 1.04 -26.76
N GLY A 227 8.01 1.29 -27.32
CA GLY A 227 6.82 1.67 -26.52
C GLY A 227 6.22 0.51 -25.71
N ASP A 228 6.98 -0.55 -25.43
CA ASP A 228 6.52 -1.67 -24.63
C ASP A 228 6.47 -1.26 -23.15
N PRO A 229 5.29 -1.29 -22.53
CA PRO A 229 5.11 -0.98 -21.10
C PRO A 229 5.98 -1.81 -20.18
N LEU A 230 6.39 -3.02 -20.59
CA LEU A 230 7.25 -3.88 -19.78
C LEU A 230 8.64 -3.29 -19.54
N HIS A 231 9.09 -2.36 -20.38
CA HIS A 231 10.39 -1.72 -20.25
C HIS A 231 10.45 -0.70 -19.08
N ASN A 232 9.32 -0.13 -18.66
CA ASN A 232 9.23 0.75 -17.48
C ASN A 232 8.18 0.25 -16.46
N ALA A 233 7.95 -1.06 -16.42
CA ALA A 233 6.90 -1.68 -15.60
C ALA A 233 6.97 -1.35 -14.10
N MET A 234 8.16 -1.00 -13.59
CA MET A 234 8.31 -0.60 -12.20
C MET A 234 7.72 0.78 -11.94
N ALA A 235 8.07 1.77 -12.76
CA ALA A 235 7.55 3.13 -12.63
C ALA A 235 6.02 3.12 -12.82
N GLU A 236 5.52 2.41 -13.84
CA GLU A 236 4.08 2.25 -14.06
C GLU A 236 3.36 1.64 -12.83
N ARG A 237 3.96 0.65 -12.19
CA ARG A 237 3.39 0.03 -10.99
C ARG A 237 3.32 1.02 -9.82
N VAL A 238 4.38 1.82 -9.60
CA VAL A 238 4.40 2.85 -8.57
C VAL A 238 3.33 3.89 -8.85
N ASN A 239 3.28 4.41 -10.07
CA ASN A 239 2.26 5.36 -10.52
C ASN A 239 0.84 4.83 -10.30
N ASN A 240 0.60 3.58 -10.71
CA ASN A 240 -0.71 2.94 -10.52
C ASN A 240 -1.05 2.75 -9.04
N THR A 241 -0.07 2.46 -8.19
CA THR A 241 -0.27 2.34 -6.75
C THR A 241 -0.65 3.69 -6.16
N VAL A 242 0.15 4.73 -6.35
CA VAL A 242 -0.11 6.07 -5.82
C VAL A 242 -1.45 6.61 -6.32
N LYS A 243 -1.73 6.50 -7.61
CA LYS A 243 -2.95 7.02 -8.22
C LYS A 243 -4.22 6.28 -7.81
N ASN A 244 -4.16 4.97 -7.60
CA ASN A 244 -5.35 4.15 -7.40
C ASN A 244 -5.59 3.77 -5.94
N GLU A 245 -4.57 3.70 -5.11
CA GLU A 245 -4.74 3.31 -3.70
C GLU A 245 -5.18 4.48 -2.83
N TRP A 246 -4.84 5.71 -3.21
CA TRP A 246 -5.36 6.94 -2.59
C TRP A 246 -6.28 7.67 -3.57
N PRO A 247 -7.54 7.23 -3.71
CA PRO A 247 -8.50 7.89 -4.61
C PRO A 247 -9.00 9.17 -3.95
N TYR A 248 -8.18 10.17 -3.99
CA TYR A 248 -8.63 11.51 -3.66
C TYR A 248 -9.54 11.99 -4.78
N ALA A 249 -10.65 12.60 -4.40
CA ALA A 249 -11.47 13.35 -5.33
C ALA A 249 -10.74 14.67 -5.67
N TYR A 250 -9.62 14.56 -6.41
CA TYR A 250 -8.88 15.75 -6.87
C TYR A 250 -9.77 16.71 -7.67
N GLU A 251 -10.88 16.20 -8.22
CA GLU A 251 -11.87 16.98 -8.95
C GLU A 251 -12.47 18.08 -8.08
N ASP A 252 -12.66 17.82 -6.79
CA ASP A 252 -13.29 18.74 -5.84
C ASP A 252 -12.27 19.56 -5.02
N LEU A 253 -10.98 19.23 -5.10
CA LEU A 253 -9.92 19.93 -4.36
C LEU A 253 -9.37 21.11 -5.15
N GLY A 254 -8.89 22.16 -4.45
CA GLY A 254 -8.00 23.15 -5.01
C GLY A 254 -6.63 22.56 -5.34
N TYR A 255 -5.86 23.25 -6.20
CA TYR A 255 -4.52 22.75 -6.59
C TYR A 255 -3.60 22.52 -5.38
N GLU A 256 -3.52 23.47 -4.47
CA GLU A 256 -2.68 23.35 -3.26
C GLU A 256 -3.08 22.17 -2.36
N ASP A 257 -4.39 21.92 -2.22
CA ASP A 257 -4.87 20.79 -1.44
C ASP A 257 -4.64 19.48 -2.16
N SER A 258 -4.68 19.46 -3.50
CA SER A 258 -4.25 18.31 -4.30
C SER A 258 -2.76 18.00 -4.11
N VAL A 259 -1.91 19.02 -4.04
CA VAL A 259 -0.46 18.86 -3.74
C VAL A 259 -0.28 18.25 -2.36
N LYS A 260 -0.99 18.76 -1.34
CA LYS A 260 -0.92 18.19 0.04
C LYS A 260 -1.40 16.73 0.07
N ALA A 261 -2.51 16.43 -0.63
CA ALA A 261 -3.07 15.08 -0.69
C ALA A 261 -2.10 14.09 -1.35
N VAL A 262 -1.49 14.46 -2.48
CA VAL A 262 -0.45 13.66 -3.13
C VAL A 262 0.77 13.49 -2.22
N GLY A 263 1.22 14.55 -1.55
CA GLY A 263 2.34 14.49 -0.60
C GLY A 263 2.07 13.50 0.54
N ASN A 264 0.85 13.51 1.10
CA ASN A 264 0.44 12.54 2.11
C ASN A 264 0.41 11.11 1.56
N ALA A 265 -0.12 10.91 0.35
CA ALA A 265 -0.13 9.60 -0.30
C ALA A 265 1.28 9.04 -0.49
N ILE A 266 2.21 9.86 -0.97
CA ILE A 266 3.61 9.47 -1.16
C ILE A 266 4.30 9.20 0.19
N THR A 267 4.00 10.00 1.21
CA THR A 267 4.49 9.74 2.57
C THR A 267 4.01 8.38 3.07
N MET A 268 2.72 8.10 2.96
CA MET A 268 2.16 6.81 3.38
C MET A 268 2.71 5.64 2.55
N TYR A 269 2.88 5.84 1.23
CA TYR A 269 3.53 4.86 0.35
C TYR A 269 4.94 4.52 0.84
N ASN A 270 5.75 5.52 1.15
CA ASN A 270 7.14 5.34 1.54
C ASN A 270 7.31 4.78 2.95
N THR A 271 6.45 5.19 3.89
CA THR A 271 6.69 4.97 5.32
C THR A 271 5.81 3.91 5.95
N ALA A 272 4.61 3.71 5.44
CA ALA A 272 3.60 2.87 6.08
C ALA A 272 3.18 1.64 5.26
N ARG A 273 3.28 1.73 3.92
CA ARG A 273 2.79 0.67 3.03
C ARG A 273 3.79 -0.49 2.90
N PRO A 274 3.44 -1.73 3.31
CA PRO A 274 4.27 -2.90 3.05
C PRO A 274 4.28 -3.28 1.57
N HIS A 275 5.43 -3.68 1.05
CA HIS A 275 5.61 -4.07 -0.35
C HIS A 275 6.01 -5.54 -0.49
N SER A 276 5.26 -6.30 -1.26
CA SER A 276 5.58 -7.72 -1.50
C SER A 276 6.95 -7.94 -2.17
N ALA A 277 7.39 -6.98 -3.00
CA ALA A 277 8.71 -7.02 -3.64
C ALA A 277 9.87 -6.69 -2.68
N LEU A 278 9.57 -6.28 -1.44
CA LEU A 278 10.53 -5.95 -0.38
C LEU A 278 10.34 -6.89 0.84
N ASP A 279 9.83 -8.09 0.62
CA ASP A 279 9.49 -9.03 1.70
C ASP A 279 8.56 -8.41 2.76
N MET A 280 7.56 -7.66 2.27
CA MET A 280 6.56 -6.94 3.07
C MET A 280 7.13 -5.82 3.96
N ARG A 281 8.36 -5.38 3.73
CA ARG A 281 8.91 -4.16 4.34
C ARG A 281 8.39 -2.92 3.63
N THR A 282 8.42 -1.79 4.32
CA THR A 282 8.18 -0.49 3.69
C THR A 282 9.44 0.01 2.97
N PRO A 283 9.30 0.90 1.96
CA PRO A 283 10.46 1.53 1.33
C PRO A 283 11.40 2.21 2.34
N LEU A 284 10.85 2.90 3.35
CA LEU A 284 11.63 3.54 4.40
C LEU A 284 12.45 2.54 5.22
N GLN A 285 11.86 1.40 5.60
CA GLN A 285 12.56 0.33 6.32
C GLN A 285 13.76 -0.20 5.52
N VAL A 286 13.63 -0.28 4.19
CA VAL A 286 14.75 -0.71 3.33
C VAL A 286 15.85 0.34 3.24
N VAL A 287 15.50 1.63 3.18
CA VAL A 287 16.48 2.73 3.12
C VAL A 287 17.23 2.89 4.43
N THR A 288 16.53 2.82 5.57
CA THR A 288 17.08 3.11 6.89
C THR A 288 17.59 1.88 7.64
N GLY A 289 17.14 0.69 7.28
CA GLY A 289 17.39 -0.54 8.04
C GLY A 289 16.58 -0.65 9.33
N ILE A 290 15.72 0.33 9.65
CA ILE A 290 14.89 0.35 10.87
C ILE A 290 13.61 -0.46 10.62
N MET A 291 13.32 -1.44 11.48
CA MET A 291 12.19 -2.36 11.27
C MET A 291 10.86 -1.88 11.86
N SER A 292 10.84 -0.85 12.72
CA SER A 292 9.60 -0.31 13.31
C SER A 292 8.81 0.57 12.32
N ASN A 293 7.49 0.51 12.40
CA ASN A 293 6.58 1.36 11.62
C ASN A 293 5.67 2.18 12.55
N PRO A 294 6.17 3.31 13.10
CA PRO A 294 5.45 4.08 14.11
C PRO A 294 4.16 4.74 13.60
N LEU A 295 4.02 4.97 12.28
CA LEU A 295 2.86 5.66 11.71
C LEU A 295 1.58 4.80 11.68
N LEU A 296 1.69 3.50 11.88
CA LEU A 296 0.56 2.58 11.94
C LEU A 296 0.29 2.02 13.33
N SER A 297 0.79 2.69 14.37
CA SER A 297 0.41 2.44 15.74
C SER A 297 -0.66 3.45 16.15
N PRO A 298 -1.92 3.02 16.41
CA PRO A 298 -2.98 3.93 16.84
C PRO A 298 -2.61 4.60 18.18
N THR A 299 -2.83 5.89 18.26
CA THR A 299 -2.76 6.63 19.53
C THR A 299 -4.00 6.34 20.40
N GLU A 300 -3.96 6.70 21.67
CA GLU A 300 -5.15 6.59 22.55
C GLU A 300 -6.35 7.35 21.98
N ALA A 301 -6.12 8.50 21.35
CA ALA A 301 -7.18 9.26 20.67
C ALA A 301 -7.78 8.52 19.48
N ASP A 302 -6.95 7.84 18.66
CA ASP A 302 -7.41 6.99 17.56
C ASP A 302 -8.26 5.82 18.08
N LEU A 303 -7.84 5.17 19.17
CA LEU A 303 -8.57 4.06 19.79
C LEU A 303 -9.92 4.51 20.35
N THR A 304 -10.00 5.72 20.91
CA THR A 304 -11.25 6.30 21.39
C THR A 304 -12.22 6.58 20.22
N GLN A 305 -11.76 7.14 19.11
CA GLN A 305 -12.58 7.36 17.93
C GLN A 305 -13.07 6.05 17.31
N ILE A 306 -12.23 5.02 17.27
CA ILE A 306 -12.59 3.69 16.81
C ILE A 306 -13.72 3.10 17.67
N SER A 307 -13.65 3.26 19.02
CA SER A 307 -14.68 2.74 19.92
C SER A 307 -16.01 3.52 19.87
N LEU A 308 -15.96 4.83 19.63
CA LEU A 308 -17.17 5.69 19.52
C LEU A 308 -17.88 5.53 18.16
N GLY A 309 -17.16 5.24 17.06
CA GLY A 309 -17.72 4.95 15.74
C GLY A 309 -18.41 3.57 15.64
N GLY A 310 -18.34 2.75 16.67
CA GLY A 310 -18.94 1.41 16.75
C GLY A 310 -20.42 1.35 17.16
N SER A 311 -21.12 2.49 17.27
CA SER A 311 -22.56 2.52 17.61
C SER A 311 -23.53 2.31 16.43
N SER A 312 -23.05 1.88 15.27
CA SER A 312 -23.92 1.23 14.28
C SER A 312 -23.98 -0.25 14.65
N THR A 313 -25.13 -0.68 15.13
CA THR A 313 -25.56 -2.04 15.45
C THR A 313 -24.76 -3.12 14.73
N PRO A 314 -24.29 -4.17 15.44
CA PRO A 314 -23.83 -5.38 14.78
C PRO A 314 -24.98 -5.84 13.88
N ALA A 315 -24.71 -6.08 12.60
CA ALA A 315 -25.67 -6.76 11.76
C ALA A 315 -25.97 -8.10 12.44
N ASP A 316 -27.17 -8.22 13.00
CA ASP A 316 -27.73 -9.45 13.47
C ASP A 316 -27.64 -10.47 12.33
N GLY A 317 -26.85 -11.52 12.52
CA GLY A 317 -26.85 -12.63 11.60
C GLY A 317 -25.46 -13.09 11.12
N ILE A 318 -24.57 -13.46 12.03
CA ILE A 318 -23.52 -14.42 11.69
C ILE A 318 -24.05 -15.80 12.11
N PRO A 319 -24.48 -16.65 11.17
CA PRO A 319 -24.91 -18.00 11.54
C PRO A 319 -23.70 -18.77 12.12
N PRO A 320 -23.88 -19.54 13.21
CA PRO A 320 -22.79 -20.26 13.88
C PRO A 320 -22.10 -21.31 12.99
N SER A 321 -22.63 -21.61 11.83
CA SER A 321 -22.13 -22.65 10.93
C SER A 321 -20.90 -22.29 10.09
N VAL A 322 -20.41 -21.02 10.10
CA VAL A 322 -19.23 -20.61 9.33
C VAL A 322 -17.90 -20.98 10.02
N PHE A 323 -17.94 -21.43 11.26
CA PHE A 323 -16.74 -21.71 12.08
C PHE A 323 -16.42 -23.19 12.27
N HIS A 324 -17.17 -24.12 11.63
CA HIS A 324 -16.89 -25.55 11.66
C HIS A 324 -16.30 -26.01 10.31
N ARG A 325 -15.02 -25.79 10.13
CA ARG A 325 -14.12 -26.65 9.33
C ARG A 325 -12.65 -26.40 9.71
#